data_8307f0ff41a020cec45781b7221f9891
#
_entry.id   8307f0ff41a020cec45781b7221f9891
#
_cell.length_a   1.000
_cell.length_b   1.000
_cell.length_c   1.000
_cell.angle_alpha   90.00
_cell.angle_beta   90.00
_cell.angle_gamma   90.00
#
_symmetry.space_group_name_H-M   'P 1'
#
loop_
_entity.id
_entity.type
_entity.pdbx_description
1 polymer ?
#
loop_
_entity_poly.entity_id
_entity_poly.type
_entity_poly.pdbx_seq_one_letter_code
_entity_poly.pdbx_strand_id
1 'polypeptide(L)'
;MTESPPFASEWPAAPSRVVDPVSVALQPRLEKIKTLHIITRFRDGSGGNTLMTLLGADQARYDLWVAASRGGPLWERAASSGVRTVQLGRLRETIAPLDDLVTLFQLARLIRRERFTIVHTHSSKAGILGRLAAWLCRTPVIVHTIHGFAWHDFMSPRRRSIYIALEQLARPMTHAFFAVSPQVATEAVQVGMARSTNVFVVPSAVALDEIPDGSDPLMRAVLGIPADVPVVGTVGRLDFQKAPLDFVRMAASVRTSHPDARFVWVGEGDLLEEAQAEARRLGVEVIFTGFRDDAARIASSFDVFVISSLYEGLGRALSEAMASGRPVVATAVNGVVDIVEPGVTGLLAPPADPEALARKVVWLLDRPDAARRMGEAGRKRARSLFDPALMCGLIDQAYARLLGLTARAGASSPAGSAED
;
A
#
# COMPACT_ATOMS: atom_id res chain seq x y z
N MET A 1 -23.64 24.37 5.75
CA MET A 1 -24.02 22.99 5.41
C MET A 1 -22.96 22.53 4.42
N THR A 2 -21.91 21.88 4.93
CA THR A 2 -20.83 21.30 4.11
C THR A 2 -21.30 19.94 3.67
N GLU A 3 -21.56 19.77 2.38
CA GLU A 3 -21.83 18.45 1.80
C GLU A 3 -20.69 17.50 2.15
N SER A 4 -21.02 16.34 2.68
CA SER A 4 -20.05 15.27 2.94
C SER A 4 -19.37 14.90 1.61
N PRO A 5 -18.03 14.70 1.59
CA PRO A 5 -17.35 14.37 0.36
C PRO A 5 -17.87 13.03 -0.20
N PRO A 6 -17.96 12.87 -1.53
CA PRO A 6 -18.61 11.75 -2.20
C PRO A 6 -17.97 10.37 -1.99
N PHE A 7 -16.89 10.28 -1.21
CA PHE A 7 -16.17 9.05 -0.89
C PHE A 7 -16.13 8.74 0.62
N ALA A 8 -17.08 9.32 1.41
CA ALA A 8 -17.14 9.07 2.84
C ALA A 8 -17.27 7.55 3.11
N SER A 9 -16.16 6.93 3.53
CA SER A 9 -16.03 5.62 4.19
C SER A 9 -16.38 4.34 3.41
N GLU A 10 -16.63 4.36 2.11
CA GLU A 10 -17.02 3.14 1.42
C GLU A 10 -15.83 2.52 0.65
N TRP A 11 -15.43 1.34 1.11
CA TRP A 11 -14.59 0.44 0.34
C TRP A 11 -15.40 -0.16 -0.82
N PRO A 12 -14.79 -0.41 -1.99
CA PRO A 12 -15.49 -1.04 -3.09
C PRO A 12 -16.05 -2.40 -2.64
N ALA A 13 -17.33 -2.66 -2.95
CA ALA A 13 -17.91 -3.97 -2.75
C ALA A 13 -17.17 -5.00 -3.59
N ALA A 14 -16.95 -6.19 -3.04
CA ALA A 14 -16.41 -7.30 -3.81
C ALA A 14 -17.27 -7.52 -5.06
N PRO A 15 -16.67 -7.72 -6.24
CA PRO A 15 -17.42 -7.97 -7.48
C PRO A 15 -18.35 -9.19 -7.28
N SER A 16 -19.62 -9.00 -7.55
CA SER A 16 -20.68 -10.00 -7.30
C SER A 16 -20.65 -11.21 -8.23
N ARG A 17 -19.63 -11.37 -9.08
CA ARG A 17 -19.39 -12.57 -9.89
C ARG A 17 -17.90 -12.77 -10.10
N VAL A 18 -17.37 -13.85 -9.57
CA VAL A 18 -16.26 -14.58 -10.19
C VAL A 18 -16.79 -15.01 -11.56
N VAL A 19 -16.24 -14.49 -12.63
CA VAL A 19 -16.56 -14.93 -13.97
C VAL A 19 -16.04 -16.36 -14.08
N ASP A 20 -16.95 -17.33 -14.18
CA ASP A 20 -16.61 -18.74 -14.41
C ASP A 20 -15.64 -18.87 -15.60
N PRO A 21 -14.58 -19.66 -15.48
CA PRO A 21 -13.59 -19.84 -16.56
C PRO A 21 -14.08 -20.71 -17.73
N VAL A 22 -15.36 -20.96 -17.85
CA VAL A 22 -15.93 -21.83 -18.89
C VAL A 22 -16.62 -20.98 -19.95
N SER A 23 -15.93 -20.54 -20.94
CA SER A 23 -16.36 -20.25 -22.31
C SER A 23 -15.38 -19.39 -23.11
N VAL A 24 -14.12 -19.77 -23.23
CA VAL A 24 -13.23 -19.22 -24.25
C VAL A 24 -12.74 -20.32 -25.18
N ALA A 25 -13.71 -20.89 -25.90
CA ALA A 25 -13.41 -21.70 -27.08
C ALA A 25 -13.32 -20.75 -28.29
N LEU A 26 -12.11 -20.67 -28.88
CA LEU A 26 -11.85 -20.20 -30.25
C LEU A 26 -12.22 -18.72 -30.55
N GLN A 27 -11.52 -17.80 -29.90
CA GLN A 27 -11.30 -16.47 -30.48
C GLN A 27 -9.88 -16.39 -31.10
N PRO A 28 -9.68 -15.69 -32.25
CA PRO A 28 -8.38 -15.47 -32.81
C PRO A 28 -7.48 -14.85 -31.72
N ARG A 29 -6.19 -15.24 -31.64
CA ARG A 29 -5.23 -14.71 -30.67
C ARG A 29 -5.22 -13.17 -30.77
N LEU A 30 -6.05 -12.53 -29.95
CA LEU A 30 -5.96 -11.09 -29.76
C LEU A 30 -4.56 -10.79 -29.24
N GLU A 31 -3.86 -9.86 -29.87
CA GLU A 31 -2.55 -9.40 -29.37
C GLU A 31 -2.72 -8.97 -27.91
N LYS A 32 -1.83 -9.45 -27.05
CA LYS A 32 -1.85 -9.09 -25.63
C LYS A 32 -1.75 -7.58 -25.46
N ILE A 33 -2.48 -7.03 -24.49
CA ILE A 33 -2.45 -5.62 -24.14
C ILE A 33 -1.10 -5.30 -23.47
N LYS A 34 -0.21 -4.62 -24.19
CA LYS A 34 1.08 -4.21 -23.64
C LYS A 34 0.91 -3.19 -22.54
N THR A 35 1.31 -3.55 -21.32
CA THR A 35 1.15 -2.73 -20.13
C THR A 35 2.51 -2.49 -19.48
N LEU A 36 2.89 -1.21 -19.30
CA LEU A 36 4.13 -0.80 -18.65
C LEU A 36 3.83 -0.20 -17.26
N HIS A 37 4.34 -0.83 -16.22
CA HIS A 37 4.38 -0.26 -14.87
C HIS A 37 5.69 0.52 -14.67
N ILE A 38 5.61 1.73 -14.12
CA ILE A 38 6.78 2.59 -13.88
C ILE A 38 6.81 2.97 -12.39
N ILE A 39 7.89 2.63 -11.71
CA ILE A 39 8.05 2.91 -10.29
C ILE A 39 9.48 3.38 -9.99
N THR A 40 9.67 4.28 -9.01
CA THR A 40 11.01 4.77 -8.66
C THR A 40 11.86 3.67 -8.05
N ARG A 41 11.41 3.04 -6.96
CA ARG A 41 12.04 1.89 -6.30
C ARG A 41 11.14 0.67 -6.36
N PHE A 42 11.64 -0.42 -6.93
CA PHE A 42 10.91 -1.69 -6.96
C PHE A 42 11.43 -2.59 -5.82
N ARG A 43 11.04 -2.21 -4.61
CA ARG A 43 11.37 -2.85 -3.35
C ARG A 43 10.09 -2.96 -2.51
N ASP A 44 10.20 -3.08 -1.21
CA ASP A 44 9.16 -3.04 -0.18
C ASP A 44 8.06 -1.95 -0.39
N GLY A 45 7.03 -1.94 0.39
CA GLY A 45 5.95 -0.95 0.35
C GLY A 45 5.23 -0.90 -1.00
N SER A 46 5.30 0.25 -1.69
CA SER A 46 4.68 0.43 -3.02
C SER A 46 5.22 -0.53 -4.09
N GLY A 47 6.50 -0.92 -3.98
CA GLY A 47 7.11 -1.93 -4.85
C GLY A 47 6.45 -3.30 -4.67
N GLY A 48 6.22 -3.72 -3.43
CA GLY A 48 5.51 -4.97 -3.12
C GLY A 48 4.09 -4.97 -3.68
N ASN A 49 3.35 -3.87 -3.52
CA ASN A 49 2.01 -3.75 -4.10
C ASN A 49 2.03 -3.78 -5.64
N THR A 50 3.01 -3.12 -6.26
CA THR A 50 3.20 -3.18 -7.73
C THR A 50 3.51 -4.61 -8.19
N LEU A 51 4.35 -5.35 -7.45
CA LEU A 51 4.60 -6.77 -7.73
C LEU A 51 3.33 -7.60 -7.65
N MET A 52 2.51 -7.44 -6.59
CA MET A 52 1.24 -8.15 -6.46
C MET A 52 0.29 -7.86 -7.63
N THR A 53 0.25 -6.59 -8.10
CA THR A 53 -0.51 -6.21 -9.30
C THR A 53 -0.01 -6.95 -10.55
N LEU A 54 1.32 -7.06 -10.72
CA LEU A 54 1.92 -7.74 -11.87
C LEU A 54 1.70 -9.25 -11.84
N LEU A 55 1.84 -9.88 -10.68
CA LEU A 55 1.69 -11.33 -10.52
C LEU A 55 0.24 -11.79 -10.59
N GLY A 56 -0.69 -10.98 -10.09
CA GLY A 56 -2.13 -11.30 -10.09
C GLY A 56 -2.86 -10.91 -11.38
N ALA A 57 -2.22 -10.19 -12.31
CA ALA A 57 -2.82 -9.84 -13.58
C ALA A 57 -2.89 -11.05 -14.53
N ASP A 58 -3.95 -11.15 -15.34
CA ASP A 58 -4.12 -12.18 -16.35
C ASP A 58 -3.05 -12.08 -17.45
N GLN A 59 -2.03 -12.92 -17.37
CA GLN A 59 -0.95 -12.97 -18.34
C GLN A 59 -1.37 -13.52 -19.71
N ALA A 60 -2.55 -14.09 -19.85
CA ALA A 60 -3.09 -14.44 -21.17
C ALA A 60 -3.57 -13.17 -21.89
N ARG A 61 -4.05 -12.18 -21.14
CA ARG A 61 -4.60 -10.91 -21.64
C ARG A 61 -3.54 -9.80 -21.73
N TYR A 62 -2.59 -9.74 -20.78
CA TYR A 62 -1.61 -8.67 -20.68
C TYR A 62 -0.17 -9.14 -20.98
N ASP A 63 0.58 -8.32 -21.73
CA ASP A 63 2.05 -8.39 -21.85
C ASP A 63 2.63 -7.37 -20.85
N LEU A 64 3.10 -7.87 -19.70
CA LEU A 64 3.44 -7.07 -18.53
C LEU A 64 4.90 -6.67 -18.50
N TRP A 65 5.14 -5.38 -18.28
CA TRP A 65 6.46 -4.80 -18.15
C TRP A 65 6.56 -3.96 -16.88
N VAL A 66 7.74 -3.94 -16.27
CA VAL A 66 8.05 -3.02 -15.17
C VAL A 66 9.35 -2.29 -15.43
N ALA A 67 9.34 -0.97 -15.28
CA ALA A 67 10.51 -0.10 -15.37
C ALA A 67 10.78 0.56 -14.01
N ALA A 68 12.01 0.40 -13.48
CA ALA A 68 12.40 0.94 -12.16
C ALA A 68 13.89 1.29 -12.12
N SER A 69 14.35 1.94 -11.02
CA SER A 69 15.72 2.44 -10.88
C SER A 69 16.77 1.33 -10.86
N ARG A 70 16.65 0.36 -9.97
CA ARG A 70 17.59 -0.75 -9.79
C ARG A 70 16.86 -2.04 -9.48
N GLY A 71 17.50 -3.15 -9.82
CA GLY A 71 17.06 -4.49 -9.43
C GLY A 71 17.11 -4.73 -7.91
N GLY A 72 16.53 -5.84 -7.49
CA GLY A 72 16.45 -6.31 -6.11
C GLY A 72 15.59 -7.56 -6.05
N PRO A 73 15.28 -8.11 -4.86
CA PRO A 73 14.51 -9.36 -4.73
C PRO A 73 13.18 -9.34 -5.49
N LEU A 74 12.45 -8.22 -5.46
CA LEU A 74 11.18 -8.08 -6.20
C LEU A 74 11.37 -8.09 -7.72
N TRP A 75 12.53 -7.62 -8.19
CA TRP A 75 12.90 -7.63 -9.59
C TRP A 75 13.08 -9.04 -10.13
N GLU A 76 13.82 -9.86 -9.39
CA GLU A 76 14.05 -11.27 -9.75
C GLU A 76 12.73 -12.05 -9.71
N ARG A 77 11.89 -11.82 -8.70
CA ARG A 77 10.56 -12.43 -8.57
C ARG A 77 9.64 -12.05 -9.74
N ALA A 78 9.65 -10.80 -10.17
CA ALA A 78 8.90 -10.36 -11.35
C ALA A 78 9.41 -11.04 -12.63
N ALA A 79 10.72 -11.03 -12.84
CA ALA A 79 11.33 -11.60 -14.04
C ALA A 79 11.09 -13.12 -14.15
N SER A 80 11.22 -13.87 -13.05
CA SER A 80 10.96 -15.32 -13.00
C SER A 80 9.49 -15.67 -13.25
N SER A 81 8.58 -14.71 -13.04
CA SER A 81 7.15 -14.86 -13.29
C SER A 81 6.70 -14.41 -14.70
N GLY A 82 7.64 -14.16 -15.62
CA GLY A 82 7.35 -13.79 -17.01
C GLY A 82 7.11 -12.29 -17.25
N VAL A 83 7.27 -11.44 -16.23
CA VAL A 83 7.20 -9.99 -16.39
C VAL A 83 8.51 -9.46 -16.99
N ARG A 84 8.41 -8.63 -18.01
CA ARG A 84 9.60 -8.02 -18.63
C ARG A 84 10.08 -6.83 -17.80
N THR A 85 11.34 -6.85 -17.42
CA THR A 85 11.95 -5.84 -16.53
C THR A 85 12.86 -4.88 -17.30
N VAL A 86 12.76 -3.57 -17.05
CA VAL A 86 13.58 -2.53 -17.68
C VAL A 86 14.23 -1.65 -16.63
N GLN A 87 15.54 -1.64 -16.59
CA GLN A 87 16.29 -0.82 -15.64
C GLN A 87 16.45 0.62 -16.14
N LEU A 88 16.08 1.58 -15.28
CA LEU A 88 16.24 3.03 -15.49
C LEU A 88 17.37 3.55 -14.58
N GLY A 89 18.63 3.42 -15.01
CA GLY A 89 19.82 3.67 -14.18
C GLY A 89 19.96 5.09 -13.64
N ARG A 90 19.26 6.07 -14.23
CA ARG A 90 19.27 7.48 -13.81
C ARG A 90 18.04 7.86 -12.97
N LEU A 91 17.05 7.01 -12.86
CA LEU A 91 15.87 7.28 -12.01
C LEU A 91 16.25 7.23 -10.54
N ARG A 92 16.15 8.37 -9.83
CA ARG A 92 16.44 8.53 -8.40
C ARG A 92 15.24 9.10 -7.67
N GLU A 93 15.18 8.99 -6.36
CA GLU A 93 14.11 9.58 -5.55
C GLU A 93 14.25 11.11 -5.44
N THR A 94 15.47 11.57 -5.28
CA THR A 94 15.79 13.01 -5.17
C THR A 94 15.62 13.69 -6.53
N ILE A 95 15.22 14.97 -6.51
CA ILE A 95 15.14 15.81 -7.71
C ILE A 95 16.56 16.00 -8.25
N ALA A 96 16.79 15.58 -9.50
CA ALA A 96 18.06 15.67 -10.22
C ALA A 96 17.77 16.02 -11.69
N PRO A 97 17.68 17.31 -12.07
CA PRO A 97 17.12 17.73 -13.36
C PRO A 97 17.75 17.07 -14.59
N LEU A 98 19.06 16.88 -14.59
CA LEU A 98 19.76 16.22 -15.72
C LEU A 98 19.42 14.72 -15.79
N ASP A 99 19.47 14.02 -14.63
CA ASP A 99 19.10 12.60 -14.56
C ASP A 99 17.61 12.41 -14.89
N ASP A 100 16.77 13.37 -14.49
CA ASP A 100 15.32 13.35 -14.75
C ASP A 100 15.02 13.54 -16.24
N LEU A 101 15.75 14.43 -16.93
CA LEU A 101 15.63 14.60 -18.37
C LEU A 101 16.10 13.36 -19.15
N VAL A 102 17.21 12.73 -18.72
CA VAL A 102 17.69 11.47 -19.30
C VAL A 102 16.67 10.36 -19.10
N THR A 103 16.10 10.26 -17.88
CA THR A 103 15.06 9.26 -17.56
C THR A 103 13.80 9.49 -18.40
N LEU A 104 13.37 10.73 -18.57
CA LEU A 104 12.22 11.08 -19.42
C LEU A 104 12.47 10.64 -20.89
N PHE A 105 13.65 10.91 -21.41
CA PHE A 105 14.04 10.48 -22.77
C PHE A 105 14.06 8.96 -22.90
N GLN A 106 14.64 8.24 -21.92
CA GLN A 106 14.66 6.77 -21.89
C GLN A 106 13.24 6.20 -21.87
N LEU A 107 12.35 6.74 -21.03
CA LEU A 107 10.94 6.33 -20.96
C LEU A 107 10.22 6.61 -22.29
N ALA A 108 10.35 7.82 -22.86
CA ALA A 108 9.71 8.15 -24.10
C ALA A 108 10.18 7.27 -25.27
N ARG A 109 11.51 6.96 -25.32
CA ARG A 109 12.08 6.03 -26.30
C ARG A 109 11.51 4.62 -26.14
N LEU A 110 11.45 4.11 -24.90
CA LEU A 110 10.89 2.79 -24.58
C LEU A 110 9.41 2.72 -25.00
N ILE A 111 8.60 3.69 -24.56
CA ILE A 111 7.16 3.72 -24.81
C ILE A 111 6.88 3.79 -26.30
N ARG A 112 7.61 4.63 -27.04
CA ARG A 112 7.45 4.77 -28.51
C ARG A 112 7.87 3.52 -29.26
N ARG A 113 8.96 2.86 -28.83
CA ARG A 113 9.47 1.64 -29.48
C ARG A 113 8.51 0.46 -29.29
N GLU A 114 8.04 0.26 -28.04
CA GLU A 114 7.23 -0.91 -27.68
C GLU A 114 5.74 -0.71 -27.92
N ARG A 115 5.28 0.55 -28.10
CA ARG A 115 3.88 0.92 -28.36
C ARG A 115 2.91 0.41 -27.27
N PHE A 116 3.21 0.72 -26.01
CA PHE A 116 2.35 0.33 -24.89
C PHE A 116 0.93 0.89 -25.04
N THR A 117 -0.05 0.05 -24.78
CA THR A 117 -1.47 0.43 -24.72
C THR A 117 -1.80 1.08 -23.38
N ILE A 118 -1.20 0.57 -22.29
CA ILE A 118 -1.38 1.09 -20.93
C ILE A 118 -0.01 1.46 -20.36
N VAL A 119 0.09 2.66 -19.78
CA VAL A 119 1.19 3.07 -18.90
C VAL A 119 0.61 3.33 -17.53
N HIS A 120 1.00 2.51 -16.55
CA HIS A 120 0.60 2.60 -15.16
C HIS A 120 1.77 3.05 -14.29
N THR A 121 1.67 4.23 -13.71
CA THR A 121 2.75 4.83 -12.95
C THR A 121 2.50 4.73 -11.45
N HIS A 122 3.59 4.61 -10.68
CA HIS A 122 3.59 4.51 -9.23
C HIS A 122 4.63 5.46 -8.64
N SER A 123 4.48 5.87 -7.37
CA SER A 123 5.32 6.86 -6.70
C SER A 123 5.37 8.23 -7.40
N SER A 124 5.69 9.30 -6.66
CA SER A 124 5.53 10.67 -7.16
C SER A 124 6.45 10.98 -8.34
N LYS A 125 7.77 10.74 -8.19
CA LYS A 125 8.73 11.14 -9.24
C LYS A 125 8.59 10.29 -10.51
N ALA A 126 8.57 8.96 -10.38
CA ALA A 126 8.32 8.08 -11.53
C ALA A 126 6.91 8.32 -12.09
N GLY A 127 5.95 8.70 -11.24
CA GLY A 127 4.62 9.11 -11.61
C GLY A 127 4.60 10.29 -12.56
N ILE A 128 5.27 11.38 -12.22
CA ILE A 128 5.31 12.60 -13.04
C ILE A 128 6.06 12.35 -14.35
N LEU A 129 7.27 11.78 -14.28
CA LEU A 129 8.09 11.52 -15.48
C LEU A 129 7.43 10.50 -16.41
N GLY A 130 6.83 9.44 -15.85
CA GLY A 130 6.15 8.40 -16.61
C GLY A 130 4.89 8.90 -17.31
N ARG A 131 4.04 9.67 -16.60
CA ARG A 131 2.84 10.29 -17.20
C ARG A 131 3.19 11.25 -18.30
N LEU A 132 4.22 12.11 -18.11
CA LEU A 132 4.69 13.03 -19.12
C LEU A 132 5.23 12.29 -20.36
N ALA A 133 6.07 11.26 -20.16
CA ALA A 133 6.59 10.45 -21.28
C ALA A 133 5.46 9.75 -22.06
N ALA A 134 4.49 9.16 -21.34
CA ALA A 134 3.36 8.48 -21.94
C ALA A 134 2.45 9.45 -22.71
N TRP A 135 2.20 10.63 -22.17
CA TRP A 135 1.42 11.68 -22.80
C TRP A 135 2.07 12.20 -24.09
N LEU A 136 3.38 12.49 -24.05
CA LEU A 136 4.17 12.88 -25.23
C LEU A 136 4.17 11.79 -26.32
N CYS A 137 4.10 10.53 -25.93
CA CYS A 137 4.01 9.39 -26.84
C CYS A 137 2.59 9.04 -27.28
N ARG A 138 1.56 9.79 -26.81
CA ARG A 138 0.15 9.55 -27.08
C ARG A 138 -0.32 8.15 -26.68
N THR A 139 0.14 7.66 -25.51
CA THR A 139 -0.30 6.37 -24.98
C THR A 139 -1.81 6.36 -24.74
N PRO A 140 -2.55 5.35 -25.23
CA PRO A 140 -4.02 5.30 -25.16
C PRO A 140 -4.57 5.40 -23.73
N VAL A 141 -3.94 4.70 -22.76
CA VAL A 141 -4.38 4.70 -21.37
C VAL A 141 -3.21 5.02 -20.45
N ILE A 142 -3.35 6.06 -19.64
CA ILE A 142 -2.35 6.50 -18.64
C ILE A 142 -3.02 6.50 -17.28
N VAL A 143 -2.50 5.69 -16.35
CA VAL A 143 -3.03 5.50 -15.00
C VAL A 143 -1.95 5.82 -13.96
N HIS A 144 -2.35 6.29 -12.79
CA HIS A 144 -1.45 6.53 -11.67
C HIS A 144 -2.02 5.95 -10.37
N THR A 145 -1.25 5.09 -9.69
CA THR A 145 -1.60 4.63 -8.32
C THR A 145 -0.97 5.55 -7.28
N ILE A 146 -1.82 6.09 -6.41
CA ILE A 146 -1.46 6.89 -5.25
C ILE A 146 -1.30 5.95 -4.06
N HIS A 147 -0.04 5.55 -3.76
CA HIS A 147 0.29 4.72 -2.59
C HIS A 147 0.41 5.53 -1.29
N GLY A 148 0.47 6.83 -1.41
CA GLY A 148 0.63 7.87 -0.41
C GLY A 148 1.12 9.13 -1.10
N PHE A 149 1.08 10.24 -0.39
CA PHE A 149 1.48 11.51 -0.94
C PHE A 149 2.96 11.83 -0.69
N ALA A 150 3.57 12.64 -1.57
CA ALA A 150 4.92 13.17 -1.37
C ALA A 150 4.94 14.33 -0.35
N TRP A 151 3.79 14.75 0.13
CA TRP A 151 3.62 15.79 1.14
C TRP A 151 2.95 15.25 2.38
N HIS A 152 3.14 15.95 3.48
CA HIS A 152 2.53 15.68 4.78
C HIS A 152 2.44 16.97 5.60
N ASP A 153 1.67 16.99 6.67
CA ASP A 153 1.41 18.21 7.46
C ASP A 153 2.64 18.72 8.24
N PHE A 154 3.64 17.86 8.46
CA PHE A 154 4.92 18.24 9.09
C PHE A 154 5.93 18.86 8.12
N MET A 155 5.57 19.03 6.86
CA MET A 155 6.41 19.66 5.83
C MET A 155 6.19 21.17 5.79
N SER A 156 7.22 21.93 5.37
CA SER A 156 7.04 23.37 5.17
C SER A 156 5.93 23.66 4.13
N PRO A 157 5.07 24.66 4.36
CA PRO A 157 3.94 24.96 3.46
C PRO A 157 4.37 25.21 2.01
N ARG A 158 5.51 25.88 1.80
CA ARG A 158 6.04 26.13 0.45
C ARG A 158 6.38 24.83 -0.29
N ARG A 159 7.07 23.90 0.39
CA ARG A 159 7.45 22.62 -0.20
C ARG A 159 6.22 21.76 -0.47
N ARG A 160 5.25 21.75 0.44
CA ARG A 160 3.94 21.09 0.25
C ARG A 160 3.22 21.61 -1.00
N SER A 161 3.13 22.94 -1.15
CA SER A 161 2.48 23.57 -2.31
C SER A 161 3.16 23.21 -3.64
N ILE A 162 4.50 23.11 -3.65
CA ILE A 162 5.23 22.71 -4.87
C ILE A 162 4.87 21.27 -5.27
N TYR A 163 4.84 20.32 -4.34
CA TYR A 163 4.47 18.94 -4.67
C TYR A 163 3.02 18.85 -5.17
N ILE A 164 2.09 19.54 -4.51
CA ILE A 164 0.68 19.59 -4.94
C ILE A 164 0.57 20.19 -6.33
N ALA A 165 1.25 21.31 -6.61
CA ALA A 165 1.23 21.96 -7.92
C ALA A 165 1.78 21.07 -9.05
N LEU A 166 2.85 20.29 -8.77
CA LEU A 166 3.40 19.32 -9.72
C LEU A 166 2.40 18.21 -10.04
N GLU A 167 1.68 17.71 -9.05
CA GLU A 167 0.64 16.70 -9.28
C GLU A 167 -0.58 17.26 -10.00
N GLN A 168 -0.99 18.50 -9.68
CA GLN A 168 -2.05 19.22 -10.42
C GLN A 168 -1.67 19.42 -11.88
N LEU A 169 -0.41 19.77 -12.16
CA LEU A 169 0.11 19.92 -13.53
C LEU A 169 0.09 18.59 -14.29
N ALA A 170 0.34 17.48 -13.62
CA ALA A 170 0.31 16.14 -14.21
C ALA A 170 -1.12 15.59 -14.38
N ARG A 171 -2.13 16.17 -13.73
CA ARG A 171 -3.53 15.70 -13.80
C ARG A 171 -4.08 15.57 -15.23
N PRO A 172 -3.94 16.55 -16.15
CA PRO A 172 -4.50 16.43 -17.49
C PRO A 172 -3.86 15.31 -18.33
N MET A 173 -2.70 14.82 -17.95
CA MET A 173 -2.01 13.70 -18.59
C MET A 173 -2.49 12.33 -18.07
N THR A 174 -3.42 12.29 -17.12
CA THR A 174 -3.81 11.06 -16.39
C THR A 174 -5.29 10.75 -16.65
N HIS A 175 -5.57 9.59 -17.23
CA HIS A 175 -6.94 9.15 -17.51
C HIS A 175 -7.64 8.65 -16.24
N ALA A 176 -6.92 7.93 -15.36
CA ALA A 176 -7.45 7.46 -14.09
C ALA A 176 -6.39 7.47 -12.99
N PHE A 177 -6.87 7.68 -11.76
CA PHE A 177 -6.10 7.55 -10.53
C PHE A 177 -6.63 6.36 -9.72
N PHE A 178 -5.73 5.53 -9.18
CA PHE A 178 -6.06 4.51 -8.22
C PHE A 178 -5.57 4.94 -6.84
N ALA A 179 -6.46 5.09 -5.90
CA ALA A 179 -6.16 5.44 -4.52
C ALA A 179 -6.22 4.19 -3.64
N VAL A 180 -5.24 3.99 -2.80
CA VAL A 180 -5.13 2.78 -1.96
C VAL A 180 -6.13 2.74 -0.81
N SER A 181 -6.80 3.88 -0.52
CA SER A 181 -7.88 3.96 0.46
C SER A 181 -8.87 5.09 0.12
N PRO A 182 -10.08 5.08 0.70
CA PRO A 182 -11.07 6.16 0.56
C PRO A 182 -10.53 7.54 0.97
N GLN A 183 -9.79 7.62 2.08
CA GLN A 183 -9.19 8.87 2.54
C GLN A 183 -8.16 9.41 1.56
N VAL A 184 -7.32 8.54 0.98
CA VAL A 184 -6.36 8.92 -0.07
C VAL A 184 -7.09 9.43 -1.31
N ALA A 185 -8.22 8.81 -1.71
CA ALA A 185 -9.03 9.28 -2.82
C ALA A 185 -9.62 10.67 -2.54
N THR A 186 -10.17 10.86 -1.33
CA THR A 186 -10.75 12.13 -0.88
C THR A 186 -9.70 13.25 -0.90
N GLU A 187 -8.52 13.02 -0.32
CA GLU A 187 -7.44 14.00 -0.30
C GLU A 187 -6.96 14.35 -1.71
N ALA A 188 -6.80 13.35 -2.60
CA ALA A 188 -6.40 13.59 -3.99
C ALA A 188 -7.37 14.51 -4.73
N VAL A 189 -8.68 14.37 -4.47
CA VAL A 189 -9.72 15.25 -5.02
C VAL A 189 -9.67 16.64 -4.39
N GLN A 190 -9.57 16.72 -3.06
CA GLN A 190 -9.53 17.99 -2.33
C GLN A 190 -8.35 18.87 -2.74
N VAL A 191 -7.17 18.28 -2.93
CA VAL A 191 -5.99 19.05 -3.39
C VAL A 191 -5.97 19.26 -4.91
N GLY A 192 -6.98 18.81 -5.64
CA GLY A 192 -7.07 18.98 -7.10
C GLY A 192 -6.11 18.13 -7.92
N MET A 193 -5.50 17.08 -7.35
CA MET A 193 -4.68 16.12 -8.07
C MET A 193 -5.51 15.21 -8.97
N ALA A 194 -6.72 14.85 -8.53
CA ALA A 194 -7.68 14.03 -9.27
C ALA A 194 -9.05 14.71 -9.34
N ARG A 195 -9.97 14.14 -10.13
CA ARG A 195 -11.39 14.47 -10.12
C ARG A 195 -12.17 13.30 -9.54
N SER A 196 -13.32 13.57 -8.91
CA SER A 196 -14.19 12.51 -8.41
C SER A 196 -14.63 11.49 -9.49
N THR A 197 -14.66 11.94 -10.74
CA THR A 197 -15.07 11.12 -11.91
C THR A 197 -13.96 10.20 -12.44
N ASN A 198 -12.69 10.41 -12.04
CA ASN A 198 -11.55 9.63 -12.55
C ASN A 198 -10.64 9.05 -11.45
N VAL A 199 -11.07 9.04 -10.19
CA VAL A 199 -10.39 8.38 -9.09
C VAL A 199 -11.16 7.13 -8.66
N PHE A 200 -10.46 6.02 -8.48
CA PHE A 200 -11.00 4.72 -8.08
C PHE A 200 -10.29 4.28 -6.81
N VAL A 201 -11.02 3.76 -5.83
CA VAL A 201 -10.42 3.14 -4.65
C VAL A 201 -10.03 1.72 -5.01
N VAL A 202 -8.72 1.45 -4.93
CA VAL A 202 -8.13 0.13 -5.21
C VAL A 202 -7.22 -0.21 -4.04
N PRO A 203 -7.69 -1.00 -3.06
CA PRO A 203 -6.92 -1.36 -1.88
C PRO A 203 -5.59 -2.04 -2.25
N SER A 204 -4.52 -1.71 -1.52
CA SER A 204 -3.24 -2.42 -1.69
C SER A 204 -3.35 -3.85 -1.17
N ALA A 205 -2.98 -4.82 -1.98
CA ALA A 205 -2.99 -6.22 -1.56
C ALA A 205 -1.86 -6.57 -0.59
N VAL A 206 -2.10 -7.57 0.23
CA VAL A 206 -1.09 -8.26 1.04
C VAL A 206 -1.00 -9.73 0.61
N ALA A 207 0.18 -10.34 0.76
CA ALA A 207 0.40 -11.74 0.43
C ALA A 207 -0.23 -12.63 1.51
N LEU A 208 -1.57 -12.77 1.48
CA LEU A 208 -2.33 -13.45 2.53
C LEU A 208 -1.88 -14.89 2.79
N ASP A 209 -1.38 -15.58 1.76
CA ASP A 209 -0.85 -16.94 1.86
C ASP A 209 0.52 -17.00 2.57
N GLU A 210 1.25 -15.89 2.61
CA GLU A 210 2.54 -15.78 3.29
C GLU A 210 2.38 -15.33 4.76
N ILE A 211 1.16 -14.94 5.18
CA ILE A 211 0.86 -14.47 6.53
C ILE A 211 0.42 -15.65 7.40
N PRO A 212 1.10 -15.91 8.54
CA PRO A 212 0.73 -16.97 9.45
C PRO A 212 -0.70 -16.82 9.97
N ASP A 213 -1.38 -17.95 10.13
CA ASP A 213 -2.67 -18.04 10.77
C ASP A 213 -2.47 -18.09 12.29
N GLY A 214 -2.53 -16.93 12.95
CA GLY A 214 -2.33 -16.80 14.38
C GLY A 214 -0.88 -16.52 14.78
N SER A 215 -0.55 -16.78 16.04
CA SER A 215 0.80 -16.56 16.59
C SER A 215 1.78 -17.60 16.12
N ASP A 216 2.98 -17.19 15.72
CA ASP A 216 4.13 -18.10 15.52
C ASP A 216 5.05 -18.06 16.75
N PRO A 217 4.93 -19.04 17.67
CA PRO A 217 5.71 -19.03 18.91
C PRO A 217 7.22 -19.21 18.67
N LEU A 218 7.63 -19.77 17.52
CA LEU A 218 9.04 -19.93 17.17
C LEU A 218 9.73 -18.58 17.01
N MET A 219 8.99 -17.55 16.58
CA MET A 219 9.57 -16.22 16.39
C MET A 219 9.94 -15.56 17.71
N ARG A 220 9.24 -15.84 18.82
CA ARG A 220 9.64 -15.38 20.15
C ARG A 220 10.97 -15.98 20.57
N ALA A 221 11.16 -17.30 20.37
CA ALA A 221 12.42 -17.97 20.65
C ALA A 221 13.57 -17.41 19.80
N VAL A 222 13.33 -17.14 18.50
CA VAL A 222 14.32 -16.52 17.60
C VAL A 222 14.76 -15.13 18.10
N LEU A 223 13.86 -14.39 18.74
CA LEU A 223 14.15 -13.08 19.32
C LEU A 223 14.69 -13.14 20.75
N GLY A 224 14.84 -14.35 21.33
CA GLY A 224 15.26 -14.52 22.73
C GLY A 224 14.21 -14.07 23.74
N ILE A 225 12.92 -14.05 23.36
CA ILE A 225 11.80 -13.62 24.20
C ILE A 225 11.14 -14.85 24.85
N PRO A 226 10.95 -14.86 26.18
CA PRO A 226 10.19 -15.92 26.86
C PRO A 226 8.75 -16.01 26.33
N ALA A 227 8.18 -17.22 26.35
CA ALA A 227 6.87 -17.48 25.78
C ALA A 227 5.71 -16.82 26.55
N ASP A 228 5.88 -16.57 27.82
CA ASP A 228 4.88 -16.13 28.80
C ASP A 228 4.86 -14.62 29.06
N VAL A 229 5.76 -13.85 28.43
CA VAL A 229 5.80 -12.40 28.59
C VAL A 229 5.06 -11.68 27.45
N PRO A 230 4.39 -10.53 27.73
CA PRO A 230 3.74 -9.74 26.69
C PRO A 230 4.75 -9.17 25.70
N VAL A 231 4.42 -9.24 24.41
CA VAL A 231 5.23 -8.67 23.33
C VAL A 231 4.46 -7.59 22.58
N VAL A 232 5.00 -6.39 22.59
CA VAL A 232 4.48 -5.23 21.87
C VAL A 232 5.45 -4.88 20.78
N GLY A 233 5.02 -4.87 19.52
CA GLY A 233 5.95 -4.66 18.43
C GLY A 233 5.40 -3.89 17.25
N THR A 234 6.31 -3.50 16.37
CA THR A 234 6.02 -2.82 15.12
C THR A 234 6.94 -3.31 14.00
N VAL A 235 6.50 -3.11 12.76
CA VAL A 235 7.30 -3.35 11.55
C VAL A 235 7.31 -2.07 10.71
N GLY A 236 8.49 -1.57 10.40
CA GLY A 236 8.62 -0.38 9.60
C GLY A 236 10.03 0.18 9.57
N ARG A 237 10.27 1.13 8.66
CA ARG A 237 11.54 1.84 8.62
C ARG A 237 11.69 2.73 9.87
N LEU A 238 12.90 2.83 10.37
CA LEU A 238 13.20 3.81 11.42
C LEU A 238 13.45 5.17 10.79
N ASP A 239 12.37 5.85 10.40
CA ASP A 239 12.40 7.17 9.78
C ASP A 239 11.38 8.12 10.42
N PHE A 240 11.41 9.39 10.00
CA PHE A 240 10.50 10.42 10.52
C PHE A 240 9.02 10.03 10.38
N GLN A 241 8.65 9.40 9.26
CA GLN A 241 7.28 8.99 9.01
C GLN A 241 6.75 8.03 10.08
N LYS A 242 7.57 7.03 10.45
CA LYS A 242 7.19 5.96 11.37
C LYS A 242 7.33 6.33 12.85
N ALA A 243 7.95 7.49 13.15
CA ALA A 243 8.13 8.05 14.49
C ALA A 243 8.67 7.04 15.52
N PRO A 244 9.90 6.48 15.32
CA PRO A 244 10.43 5.48 16.22
C PRO A 244 10.64 5.98 17.66
N LEU A 245 10.87 7.29 17.84
CA LEU A 245 11.01 7.86 19.17
C LEU A 245 9.68 7.83 19.95
N ASP A 246 8.55 8.01 19.27
CA ASP A 246 7.24 7.92 19.91
C ASP A 246 6.91 6.48 20.30
N PHE A 247 7.33 5.49 19.50
CA PHE A 247 7.24 4.07 19.89
C PHE A 247 8.08 3.80 21.14
N VAL A 248 9.32 4.31 21.22
CA VAL A 248 10.21 4.14 22.38
C VAL A 248 9.60 4.78 23.64
N ARG A 249 9.05 5.99 23.52
CA ARG A 249 8.37 6.69 24.64
C ARG A 249 7.12 5.93 25.09
N MET A 250 6.32 5.45 24.15
CA MET A 250 5.18 4.57 24.42
C MET A 250 5.63 3.31 25.18
N ALA A 251 6.72 2.66 24.74
CA ALA A 251 7.27 1.48 25.39
C ALA A 251 7.70 1.76 26.82
N ALA A 252 8.35 2.89 27.08
CA ALA A 252 8.74 3.31 28.44
C ALA A 252 7.53 3.51 29.34
N SER A 253 6.45 4.12 28.82
CA SER A 253 5.21 4.31 29.56
C SER A 253 4.49 3.00 29.83
N VAL A 254 4.38 2.09 28.85
CA VAL A 254 3.78 0.75 29.03
C VAL A 254 4.50 -0.04 30.10
N ARG A 255 5.84 0.00 30.12
CA ARG A 255 6.67 -0.73 31.09
C ARG A 255 6.36 -0.38 32.54
N THR A 256 5.86 0.81 32.84
CA THR A 256 5.48 1.18 34.21
C THR A 256 4.36 0.32 34.79
N SER A 257 3.45 -0.16 33.93
CA SER A 257 2.32 -1.03 34.31
C SER A 257 2.60 -2.52 34.00
N HIS A 258 3.41 -2.79 32.99
CA HIS A 258 3.79 -4.11 32.55
C HIS A 258 5.33 -4.26 32.50
N PRO A 259 6.01 -4.42 33.63
CA PRO A 259 7.48 -4.44 33.71
C PRO A 259 8.12 -5.60 32.94
N ASP A 260 7.40 -6.70 32.75
CA ASP A 260 7.86 -7.87 32.00
C ASP A 260 7.66 -7.77 30.48
N ALA A 261 6.91 -6.76 29.99
CA ALA A 261 6.65 -6.59 28.58
C ALA A 261 7.95 -6.40 27.77
N ARG A 262 8.00 -7.00 26.58
CA ARG A 262 9.10 -6.85 25.63
C ARG A 262 8.64 -6.03 24.44
N PHE A 263 9.54 -5.18 23.97
CA PHE A 263 9.26 -4.26 22.86
C PHE A 263 10.15 -4.61 21.68
N VAL A 264 9.56 -4.70 20.49
CA VAL A 264 10.27 -5.14 19.27
C VAL A 264 10.02 -4.15 18.14
N TRP A 265 11.09 -3.69 17.51
CA TRP A 265 11.02 -2.94 16.26
C TRP A 265 11.70 -3.74 15.14
N VAL A 266 10.94 -4.14 14.14
CA VAL A 266 11.45 -4.87 12.97
C VAL A 266 11.64 -3.88 11.82
N GLY A 267 12.89 -3.67 11.43
CA GLY A 267 13.26 -2.78 10.33
C GLY A 267 14.53 -1.97 10.61
N GLU A 268 14.95 -1.23 9.61
CA GLU A 268 16.14 -0.37 9.63
C GLU A 268 15.79 1.06 9.18
N GLY A 269 16.66 2.02 9.39
CA GLY A 269 16.49 3.39 8.93
C GLY A 269 17.36 4.39 9.64
N ASP A 270 17.31 5.63 9.18
CA ASP A 270 18.24 6.70 9.56
C ASP A 270 18.11 7.13 11.05
N LEU A 271 16.98 6.85 11.70
CA LEU A 271 16.72 7.19 13.10
C LEU A 271 17.00 6.04 14.09
N LEU A 272 17.73 4.99 13.68
CA LEU A 272 18.03 3.86 14.56
C LEU A 272 18.88 4.29 15.78
N GLU A 273 19.94 5.06 15.56
CA GLU A 273 20.83 5.51 16.61
C GLU A 273 20.12 6.41 17.63
N GLU A 274 19.26 7.33 17.13
CA GLU A 274 18.45 8.21 17.97
C GLU A 274 17.42 7.42 18.78
N ALA A 275 16.77 6.43 18.18
CA ALA A 275 15.81 5.58 18.86
C ALA A 275 16.47 4.75 19.96
N GLN A 276 17.66 4.19 19.70
CA GLN A 276 18.47 3.48 20.71
C GLN A 276 18.94 4.41 21.83
N ALA A 277 19.36 5.64 21.51
CA ALA A 277 19.75 6.62 22.50
C ALA A 277 18.56 7.01 23.41
N GLU A 278 17.38 7.22 22.83
CA GLU A 278 16.17 7.53 23.58
C GLU A 278 15.74 6.36 24.48
N ALA A 279 15.85 5.10 23.99
CA ALA A 279 15.57 3.90 24.77
C ALA A 279 16.48 3.81 25.99
N ARG A 280 17.80 4.02 25.81
CA ARG A 280 18.76 4.08 26.94
C ARG A 280 18.43 5.20 27.93
N ARG A 281 18.09 6.39 27.43
CA ARG A 281 17.73 7.56 28.25
C ARG A 281 16.52 7.29 29.14
N LEU A 282 15.52 6.58 28.60
CA LEU A 282 14.28 6.23 29.29
C LEU A 282 14.39 4.91 30.09
N GLY A 283 15.53 4.21 30.01
CA GLY A 283 15.76 2.96 30.69
C GLY A 283 14.86 1.81 30.19
N VAL A 284 14.34 1.88 28.95
CA VAL A 284 13.51 0.83 28.36
C VAL A 284 14.32 0.02 27.36
N GLU A 285 14.18 -1.30 27.40
CA GLU A 285 14.79 -2.20 26.43
C GLU A 285 13.85 -2.35 25.23
N VAL A 286 14.36 -2.08 24.03
CA VAL A 286 13.70 -2.30 22.74
C VAL A 286 14.60 -3.16 21.87
N ILE A 287 14.09 -4.27 21.36
CA ILE A 287 14.80 -5.16 20.44
C ILE A 287 14.67 -4.58 19.03
N PHE A 288 15.74 -4.00 18.50
CA PHE A 288 15.82 -3.54 17.10
C PHE A 288 16.44 -4.67 16.28
N THR A 289 15.63 -5.31 15.43
CA THR A 289 16.10 -6.51 14.69
C THR A 289 16.87 -6.19 13.43
N GLY A 290 16.83 -4.93 12.94
CA GLY A 290 17.24 -4.60 11.57
C GLY A 290 16.21 -5.10 10.54
N PHE A 291 16.60 -5.06 9.26
CA PHE A 291 15.78 -5.58 8.17
C PHE A 291 15.61 -7.10 8.29
N ARG A 292 14.38 -7.57 8.08
CA ARG A 292 14.02 -9.00 8.17
C ARG A 292 13.06 -9.36 7.03
N ASP A 293 13.39 -10.41 6.28
CA ASP A 293 12.51 -10.95 5.24
C ASP A 293 11.28 -11.65 5.80
N ASP A 294 11.38 -12.17 7.04
CA ASP A 294 10.31 -12.85 7.78
C ASP A 294 9.53 -11.92 8.73
N ALA A 295 9.54 -10.61 8.46
CA ALA A 295 8.91 -9.58 9.30
C ALA A 295 7.43 -9.86 9.61
N ALA A 296 6.66 -10.37 8.66
CA ALA A 296 5.25 -10.73 8.87
C ALA A 296 5.09 -11.89 9.87
N ARG A 297 6.01 -12.88 9.85
CA ARG A 297 6.04 -13.96 10.83
C ARG A 297 6.42 -13.46 12.23
N ILE A 298 7.40 -12.57 12.31
CA ILE A 298 7.76 -11.92 13.58
C ILE A 298 6.57 -11.14 14.12
N ALA A 299 5.92 -10.32 13.30
CA ALA A 299 4.74 -9.54 13.69
C ALA A 299 3.58 -10.43 14.20
N SER A 300 3.40 -11.62 13.63
CA SER A 300 2.38 -12.56 14.10
C SER A 300 2.62 -13.07 15.52
N SER A 301 3.85 -12.96 16.05
CA SER A 301 4.19 -13.36 17.41
C SER A 301 3.93 -12.28 18.47
N PHE A 302 3.56 -11.06 18.07
CA PHE A 302 3.24 -9.98 19.00
C PHE A 302 1.87 -10.17 19.64
N ASP A 303 1.73 -9.76 20.91
CA ASP A 303 0.43 -9.69 21.58
C ASP A 303 -0.33 -8.41 21.17
N VAL A 304 0.41 -7.32 20.93
CA VAL A 304 -0.13 -6.06 20.39
C VAL A 304 0.80 -5.53 19.30
N PHE A 305 0.24 -5.28 18.15
CA PHE A 305 0.94 -4.60 17.06
C PHE A 305 0.68 -3.09 17.15
N VAL A 306 1.74 -2.27 17.02
CA VAL A 306 1.63 -0.81 17.17
C VAL A 306 2.08 -0.10 15.89
N ILE A 307 1.34 0.92 15.48
CA ILE A 307 1.76 1.92 14.48
C ILE A 307 1.82 3.29 15.15
N SER A 308 3.01 3.86 15.24
CA SER A 308 3.27 5.21 15.77
C SER A 308 3.39 6.29 14.70
N SER A 309 3.07 5.96 13.44
CA SER A 309 3.34 6.82 12.28
C SER A 309 2.69 8.20 12.38
N LEU A 310 3.38 9.21 11.86
CA LEU A 310 2.87 10.58 11.75
C LEU A 310 1.98 10.78 10.51
N TYR A 311 2.17 9.98 9.49
CA TYR A 311 1.34 9.93 8.27
C TYR A 311 1.52 8.59 7.54
N GLU A 312 0.48 8.14 6.84
CA GLU A 312 0.47 6.88 6.08
C GLU A 312 -0.33 7.01 4.78
N GLY A 313 0.02 6.22 3.78
CA GLY A 313 -0.88 5.99 2.65
C GLY A 313 -1.95 4.98 3.02
N LEU A 314 -1.54 3.75 3.35
CA LEU A 314 -2.42 2.68 3.84
C LEU A 314 -1.87 2.04 5.13
N GLY A 315 -0.54 1.86 5.25
CA GLY A 315 0.05 1.14 6.37
C GLY A 315 0.09 -0.37 6.11
N ARG A 316 0.90 -0.81 5.15
CA ARG A 316 0.99 -2.22 4.75
C ARG A 316 1.26 -3.17 5.92
N ALA A 317 2.22 -2.84 6.79
CA ALA A 317 2.53 -3.65 7.97
C ALA A 317 1.34 -3.78 8.93
N LEU A 318 0.49 -2.73 9.03
CA LEU A 318 -0.77 -2.78 9.77
C LEU A 318 -1.73 -3.81 9.16
N SER A 319 -1.89 -3.77 7.83
CA SER A 319 -2.76 -4.73 7.13
C SER A 319 -2.28 -6.17 7.30
N GLU A 320 -0.96 -6.40 7.27
CA GLU A 320 -0.33 -7.71 7.50
C GLU A 320 -0.55 -8.19 8.94
N ALA A 321 -0.36 -7.33 9.94
CA ALA A 321 -0.60 -7.65 11.35
C ALA A 321 -2.08 -7.96 11.63
N MET A 322 -2.99 -7.17 11.06
CA MET A 322 -4.43 -7.46 11.16
C MET A 322 -4.78 -8.79 10.46
N ALA A 323 -4.22 -9.06 9.28
CA ALA A 323 -4.47 -10.32 8.56
C ALA A 323 -3.98 -11.57 9.33
N SER A 324 -2.95 -11.43 10.18
CA SER A 324 -2.51 -12.50 11.12
C SER A 324 -3.35 -12.58 12.39
N GLY A 325 -4.36 -11.71 12.57
CA GLY A 325 -5.24 -11.68 13.74
C GLY A 325 -4.63 -11.00 14.97
N ARG A 326 -3.63 -10.12 14.77
CA ARG A 326 -3.08 -9.36 15.89
C ARG A 326 -3.98 -8.18 16.24
N PRO A 327 -4.25 -7.94 17.54
CA PRO A 327 -4.87 -6.70 17.96
C PRO A 327 -3.93 -5.54 17.67
N VAL A 328 -4.47 -4.43 17.18
CA VAL A 328 -3.67 -3.30 16.73
C VAL A 328 -3.99 -2.03 17.52
N VAL A 329 -2.94 -1.26 17.81
CA VAL A 329 -3.02 0.12 18.27
C VAL A 329 -2.31 0.99 17.25
N ALA A 330 -2.99 1.99 16.70
CA ALA A 330 -2.41 2.80 15.64
C ALA A 330 -2.70 4.29 15.82
N THR A 331 -1.86 5.13 15.27
CA THR A 331 -2.14 6.56 15.15
C THR A 331 -3.24 6.82 14.14
N ALA A 332 -4.16 7.74 14.47
CA ALA A 332 -5.31 8.10 13.62
C ALA A 332 -4.86 9.02 12.47
N VAL A 333 -4.20 8.44 11.46
CA VAL A 333 -3.68 9.17 10.30
C VAL A 333 -4.20 8.58 9.00
N ASN A 334 -4.40 9.43 7.99
CA ASN A 334 -4.79 9.11 6.60
C ASN A 334 -5.46 7.71 6.43
N GLY A 335 -4.87 6.83 5.61
CA GLY A 335 -5.44 5.51 5.32
C GLY A 335 -5.56 4.56 6.53
N VAL A 336 -4.91 4.82 7.67
CA VAL A 336 -5.05 4.00 8.89
C VAL A 336 -6.49 4.08 9.43
N VAL A 337 -7.12 5.27 9.40
CA VAL A 337 -8.51 5.45 9.85
C VAL A 337 -9.53 4.74 8.96
N ASP A 338 -9.16 4.42 7.72
CA ASP A 338 -9.99 3.62 6.82
C ASP A 338 -9.93 2.12 7.15
N ILE A 339 -8.79 1.66 7.68
CA ILE A 339 -8.53 0.24 7.97
C ILE A 339 -9.03 -0.14 9.35
N VAL A 340 -8.63 0.63 10.37
CA VAL A 340 -8.94 0.35 11.77
C VAL A 340 -10.28 0.94 12.14
N GLU A 341 -11.21 0.07 12.47
CA GLU A 341 -12.52 0.43 13.05
C GLU A 341 -12.38 0.51 14.58
N PRO A 342 -12.44 1.74 15.17
CA PRO A 342 -12.13 1.92 16.58
C PRO A 342 -13.02 1.12 17.51
N GLY A 343 -12.42 0.35 18.42
CA GLY A 343 -13.13 -0.50 19.37
C GLY A 343 -13.64 -1.82 18.80
N VAL A 344 -13.55 -2.03 17.48
CA VAL A 344 -14.00 -3.26 16.80
C VAL A 344 -12.80 -4.05 16.26
N THR A 345 -11.95 -3.44 15.45
CA THR A 345 -10.79 -4.12 14.83
C THR A 345 -9.45 -3.66 15.40
N GLY A 346 -9.46 -2.67 16.28
CA GLY A 346 -8.28 -2.10 16.92
C GLY A 346 -8.58 -0.81 17.67
N LEU A 347 -7.55 -0.15 18.14
CA LEU A 347 -7.66 1.12 18.87
C LEU A 347 -6.85 2.21 18.15
N LEU A 348 -7.38 3.43 18.15
CA LEU A 348 -6.73 4.60 17.57
C LEU A 348 -6.31 5.60 18.63
N ALA A 349 -5.15 6.23 18.44
CA ALA A 349 -4.61 7.32 19.24
C ALA A 349 -4.23 8.51 18.33
N PRO A 350 -4.20 9.75 18.85
CA PRO A 350 -3.68 10.88 18.09
C PRO A 350 -2.22 10.65 17.65
N PRO A 351 -1.80 11.13 16.47
CA PRO A 351 -0.39 11.13 16.10
C PRO A 351 0.43 12.04 17.02
N ALA A 352 1.72 11.73 17.20
CA ALA A 352 2.64 12.43 18.09
C ALA A 352 2.17 12.47 19.58
N ASP A 353 1.38 11.48 20.00
CA ASP A 353 0.94 11.31 21.40
C ASP A 353 1.31 9.88 21.88
N PRO A 354 2.59 9.64 22.27
CA PRO A 354 3.05 8.35 22.75
C PRO A 354 2.33 7.88 24.02
N GLU A 355 1.87 8.81 24.86
CA GLU A 355 1.12 8.48 26.07
C GLU A 355 -0.29 7.94 25.75
N ALA A 356 -0.96 8.52 24.75
CA ALA A 356 -2.24 7.98 24.28
C ALA A 356 -2.06 6.58 23.66
N LEU A 357 -1.00 6.35 22.89
CA LEU A 357 -0.64 5.02 22.40
C LEU A 357 -0.42 4.04 23.56
N ALA A 358 0.37 4.43 24.58
CA ALA A 358 0.65 3.60 25.75
C ALA A 358 -0.63 3.19 26.49
N ARG A 359 -1.52 4.16 26.77
CA ARG A 359 -2.82 3.84 27.42
C ARG A 359 -3.65 2.82 26.65
N LYS A 360 -3.62 2.86 25.31
CA LYS A 360 -4.34 1.90 24.45
C LYS A 360 -3.66 0.52 24.44
N VAL A 361 -2.34 0.48 24.46
CA VAL A 361 -1.57 -0.78 24.56
C VAL A 361 -1.86 -1.43 25.92
N VAL A 362 -1.72 -0.71 27.02
CA VAL A 362 -2.03 -1.21 28.39
C VAL A 362 -3.47 -1.72 28.44
N TRP A 363 -4.42 -1.00 27.86
CA TRP A 363 -5.84 -1.41 27.84
C TRP A 363 -6.03 -2.80 27.17
N LEU A 364 -5.28 -3.08 26.08
CA LEU A 364 -5.33 -4.38 25.41
C LEU A 364 -4.63 -5.46 26.22
N LEU A 365 -3.45 -5.16 26.81
CA LEU A 365 -2.70 -6.14 27.64
C LEU A 365 -3.49 -6.56 28.89
N ASP A 366 -4.22 -5.62 29.50
CA ASP A 366 -5.09 -5.89 30.65
C ASP A 366 -6.37 -6.68 30.28
N ARG A 367 -6.71 -6.75 28.98
CA ARG A 367 -7.98 -7.34 28.51
C ARG A 367 -7.76 -8.33 27.35
N PRO A 368 -7.12 -9.48 27.60
CA PRO A 368 -6.74 -10.43 26.57
C PRO A 368 -7.93 -10.94 25.75
N ASP A 369 -9.12 -11.08 26.35
CA ASP A 369 -10.31 -11.49 25.61
C ASP A 369 -10.81 -10.40 24.65
N ALA A 370 -10.72 -9.13 25.02
CA ALA A 370 -11.05 -8.02 24.13
C ALA A 370 -10.02 -7.90 23.01
N ALA A 371 -8.74 -8.03 23.34
CA ALA A 371 -7.65 -8.03 22.37
C ALA A 371 -7.82 -9.13 21.33
N ARG A 372 -8.14 -10.36 21.77
CA ARG A 372 -8.43 -11.49 20.86
C ARG A 372 -9.59 -11.21 19.94
N ARG A 373 -10.75 -10.74 20.48
CA ARG A 373 -11.91 -10.40 19.64
C ARG A 373 -11.59 -9.32 18.61
N MET A 374 -10.84 -8.30 19.00
CA MET A 374 -10.40 -7.25 18.05
C MET A 374 -9.46 -7.79 16.99
N GLY A 375 -8.53 -8.67 17.35
CA GLY A 375 -7.64 -9.34 16.41
C GLY A 375 -8.41 -10.19 15.39
N GLU A 376 -9.37 -10.99 15.85
CA GLU A 376 -10.24 -11.82 14.97
C GLU A 376 -11.09 -10.97 14.02
N ALA A 377 -11.70 -9.88 14.52
CA ALA A 377 -12.45 -8.94 13.68
C ALA A 377 -11.53 -8.23 12.67
N GLY A 378 -10.34 -7.81 13.14
CA GLY A 378 -9.30 -7.22 12.29
C GLY A 378 -8.86 -8.17 11.17
N ARG A 379 -8.64 -9.44 11.49
CA ARG A 379 -8.27 -10.48 10.52
C ARG A 379 -9.34 -10.67 9.44
N LYS A 380 -10.60 -10.79 9.85
CA LYS A 380 -11.71 -10.92 8.91
C LYS A 380 -11.77 -9.73 7.96
N ARG A 381 -11.66 -8.50 8.50
CA ARG A 381 -11.66 -7.27 7.72
C ARG A 381 -10.46 -7.19 6.77
N ALA A 382 -9.24 -7.41 7.26
CA ALA A 382 -8.04 -7.32 6.45
C ALA A 382 -8.03 -8.33 5.30
N ARG A 383 -8.42 -9.58 5.56
CA ARG A 383 -8.51 -10.63 4.52
C ARG A 383 -9.57 -10.33 3.45
N SER A 384 -10.65 -9.63 3.81
CA SER A 384 -11.66 -9.23 2.82
C SER A 384 -11.27 -8.01 2.00
N LEU A 385 -10.51 -7.06 2.58
CA LEU A 385 -10.15 -5.80 1.91
C LEU A 385 -8.85 -5.90 1.10
N PHE A 386 -7.89 -6.71 1.56
CA PHE A 386 -6.53 -6.73 1.01
C PHE A 386 -6.21 -8.02 0.26
N ASP A 387 -7.24 -8.70 -0.21
CA ASP A 387 -7.11 -9.87 -1.08
C ASP A 387 -6.49 -9.45 -2.44
N PRO A 388 -5.40 -10.10 -2.88
CA PRO A 388 -4.80 -9.86 -4.19
C PRO A 388 -5.78 -10.01 -5.34
N ALA A 389 -6.72 -10.96 -5.28
CA ALA A 389 -7.70 -11.17 -6.32
C ALA A 389 -8.69 -10.00 -6.43
N LEU A 390 -9.10 -9.42 -5.28
CA LEU A 390 -9.93 -8.21 -5.25
C LEU A 390 -9.20 -7.04 -5.91
N MET A 391 -7.96 -6.77 -5.51
CA MET A 391 -7.16 -5.67 -6.08
C MET A 391 -7.00 -5.82 -7.59
N CYS A 392 -6.57 -7.00 -8.05
CA CYS A 392 -6.34 -7.25 -9.48
C CYS A 392 -7.65 -7.19 -10.28
N GLY A 393 -8.76 -7.69 -9.73
CA GLY A 393 -10.08 -7.59 -10.36
C GLY A 393 -10.55 -6.15 -10.54
N LEU A 394 -10.36 -5.29 -9.54
CA LEU A 394 -10.69 -3.86 -9.63
C LEU A 394 -9.81 -3.14 -10.67
N ILE A 395 -8.52 -3.46 -10.74
CA ILE A 395 -7.60 -2.90 -11.74
C ILE A 395 -8.01 -3.34 -13.15
N ASP A 396 -8.31 -4.63 -13.35
CA ASP A 396 -8.74 -5.17 -14.66
C ASP A 396 -10.03 -4.52 -15.13
N GLN A 397 -11.03 -4.37 -14.25
CA GLN A 397 -12.29 -3.68 -14.55
C GLN A 397 -12.05 -2.22 -14.95
N ALA A 398 -11.17 -1.51 -14.24
CA ALA A 398 -10.84 -0.14 -14.56
C ALA A 398 -10.12 -0.03 -15.92
N TYR A 399 -9.17 -0.91 -16.20
CA TYR A 399 -8.49 -0.98 -17.50
C TYR A 399 -9.48 -1.29 -18.64
N ALA A 400 -10.36 -2.27 -18.45
CA ALA A 400 -11.38 -2.62 -19.42
C ALA A 400 -12.31 -1.44 -19.74
N ARG A 401 -12.75 -0.71 -18.70
CA ARG A 401 -13.56 0.51 -18.86
C ARG A 401 -12.83 1.60 -19.65
N LEU A 402 -11.57 1.87 -19.32
CA LEU A 402 -10.75 2.88 -19.99
C LEU A 402 -10.46 2.54 -21.46
N LEU A 403 -10.38 1.26 -21.78
CA LEU A 403 -10.17 0.77 -23.14
C LEU A 403 -11.49 0.64 -23.94
N GLY A 404 -12.63 0.92 -23.33
CA GLY A 404 -13.94 0.77 -23.98
C GLY A 404 -14.36 -0.70 -24.25
N LEU A 405 -13.76 -1.65 -23.52
CA LEU A 405 -14.01 -3.09 -23.71
C LEU A 405 -15.27 -3.60 -23.01
N THR A 406 -15.89 -2.80 -22.13
CA THR A 406 -17.07 -3.20 -21.33
C THR A 406 -18.41 -3.00 -22.05
N ALA A 407 -18.44 -2.37 -23.22
CA ALA A 407 -19.68 -1.97 -23.90
C ALA A 407 -20.34 -3.08 -24.77
N ARG A 408 -19.79 -4.31 -24.85
CA ARG A 408 -20.31 -5.38 -25.73
C ARG A 408 -21.03 -6.52 -25.05
N ALA A 409 -21.11 -6.59 -23.74
CA ALA A 409 -21.80 -7.67 -23.03
C ALA A 409 -23.31 -7.44 -22.79
N GLY A 410 -23.88 -6.30 -23.20
CA GLY A 410 -25.26 -5.92 -22.91
C GLY A 410 -26.20 -5.73 -24.11
N ALA A 411 -25.73 -5.94 -25.35
CA ALA A 411 -26.54 -5.68 -26.55
C ALA A 411 -26.87 -6.95 -27.35
N SER A 412 -27.39 -7.99 -26.69
CA SER A 412 -28.20 -9.01 -27.35
C SER A 412 -29.60 -8.97 -26.73
N SER A 413 -30.40 -8.01 -27.17
CA SER A 413 -31.84 -8.03 -27.01
C SER A 413 -32.35 -9.16 -27.92
N PRO A 414 -33.15 -10.11 -27.47
CA PRO A 414 -33.83 -11.00 -28.38
C PRO A 414 -34.91 -10.17 -29.10
N ALA A 415 -34.76 -10.07 -30.41
CA ALA A 415 -35.82 -9.61 -31.28
C ALA A 415 -37.07 -10.47 -31.05
N GLY A 416 -38.18 -9.79 -30.84
CA GLY A 416 -39.47 -10.43 -30.70
C GLY A 416 -39.82 -11.32 -31.87
N SER A 417 -40.33 -12.47 -31.57
CA SER A 417 -41.23 -13.20 -32.46
C SER A 417 -42.64 -12.81 -32.06
N ALA A 418 -43.22 -11.91 -32.87
CA ALA A 418 -44.67 -11.89 -33.03
C ALA A 418 -45.01 -13.05 -33.93
N GLU A 419 -45.90 -13.89 -33.48
CA GLU A 419 -46.86 -14.62 -34.35
C GLU A 419 -47.95 -15.22 -33.48
N ASP A 420 -49.16 -14.81 -33.86
CA ASP A 420 -50.51 -15.34 -33.64
C ASP A 420 -51.14 -15.20 -32.27
#